data_f0ea34ed11e3b62270ab5dacc62003f8
#
_entry.id   f0ea34ed11e3b62270ab5dacc62003f8
#
_cell.length_a   1.000
_cell.length_b   1.000
_cell.length_c   1.000
_cell.angle_alpha   90.00
_cell.angle_beta   90.00
_cell.angle_gamma   90.00
#
_symmetry.space_group_name_H-M   'P 1'
#
loop_
_entity.id
_entity.type
_entity.pdbx_description
1 polymer ?
#
loop_
_entity_poly.entity_id
_entity_poly.type
_entity_poly.pdbx_seq_one_letter_code
_entity_poly.pdbx_strand_id
1 'polypeptide(L)'
;MTTLIIGLLIPLLGTMLGSAFVFLMKDEMSARVQKSLLGFASGVMAAASVWSLLIPSMEMETDSGKWAVLPAAIGFLLGMGFLLLIDELTPHLHIGTDKPEGPRSQLSRTAMLALAVTIHNLPEGMAVGVVFAGAENGVDHISLASAVAVSLGIAIQNVPEGAIISMPMRAAGNSRWRSFLLGSLSGAVEPIGAIAVLLLASLLTPVLPYMLAFAAGAMFYVVVEELIPEASSGQHSNLSTIGFAVGFVLMMVLDVVMG
;
A
#
# COMPACT_ATOMS: atom_id res chain seq x y z
N MET A 1 14.10 -16.55 -10.24
CA MET A 1 14.99 -15.56 -9.57
C MET A 1 14.86 -14.15 -10.15
N THR A 2 15.08 -13.93 -11.45
CA THR A 2 15.00 -12.56 -12.05
C THR A 2 13.63 -11.92 -11.90
N THR A 3 12.54 -12.65 -12.22
CA THR A 3 11.16 -12.16 -12.09
C THR A 3 10.81 -11.80 -10.65
N LEU A 4 11.24 -12.62 -9.68
CA LEU A 4 11.07 -12.35 -8.26
C LEU A 4 11.72 -11.00 -7.89
N ILE A 5 13.02 -10.84 -8.18
CA ILE A 5 13.76 -9.61 -7.83
C ILE A 5 13.09 -8.37 -8.46
N ILE A 6 12.71 -8.47 -9.73
CA ILE A 6 12.00 -7.38 -10.41
C ILE A 6 10.67 -7.11 -9.73
N GLY A 7 9.87 -8.15 -9.45
CA GLY A 7 8.58 -8.02 -8.78
C GLY A 7 8.65 -7.31 -7.43
N LEU A 8 9.68 -7.62 -6.62
CA LEU A 8 9.89 -6.97 -5.33
C LEU A 8 10.29 -5.49 -5.43
N LEU A 9 10.88 -5.08 -6.55
CA LEU A 9 11.34 -3.71 -6.78
C LEU A 9 10.31 -2.83 -7.51
N ILE A 10 9.36 -3.44 -8.20
CA ILE A 10 8.33 -2.72 -8.98
C ILE A 10 7.55 -1.71 -8.12
N PRO A 11 7.08 -2.01 -6.90
CA PRO A 11 6.39 -1.05 -6.05
C PRO A 11 7.24 0.18 -5.73
N LEU A 12 8.46 -0.02 -5.28
CA LEU A 12 9.43 1.06 -5.03
C LEU A 12 9.65 1.94 -6.28
N LEU A 13 9.71 1.35 -7.48
CA LEU A 13 9.84 2.13 -8.72
C LEU A 13 8.60 3.01 -8.95
N GLY A 14 7.40 2.56 -8.56
CA GLY A 14 6.18 3.37 -8.56
C GLY A 14 6.31 4.59 -7.67
N THR A 15 6.72 4.41 -6.41
CA THR A 15 6.97 5.49 -5.45
C THR A 15 8.03 6.47 -5.94
N MET A 16 9.12 5.97 -6.53
CA MET A 16 10.18 6.79 -7.13
C MET A 16 9.66 7.60 -8.32
N LEU A 17 8.87 6.98 -9.20
CA LEU A 17 8.28 7.66 -10.35
C LEU A 17 7.33 8.78 -9.90
N GLY A 18 6.50 8.53 -8.90
CA GLY A 18 5.65 9.53 -8.29
C GLY A 18 6.44 10.67 -7.67
N SER A 19 7.47 10.35 -6.89
CA SER A 19 8.35 11.33 -6.28
C SER A 19 9.08 12.20 -7.32
N ALA A 20 9.35 11.67 -8.50
CA ALA A 20 10.02 12.39 -9.58
C ALA A 20 9.17 13.52 -10.20
N PHE A 21 7.85 13.55 -9.96
CA PHE A 21 7.00 14.68 -10.40
C PHE A 21 7.48 16.03 -9.84
N VAL A 22 8.18 16.05 -8.72
CA VAL A 22 8.79 17.26 -8.16
C VAL A 22 9.79 17.96 -9.10
N PHE A 23 10.34 17.25 -10.09
CA PHE A 23 11.22 17.84 -11.11
C PHE A 23 10.43 18.52 -12.23
N LEU A 24 9.23 18.07 -12.52
CA LEU A 24 8.39 18.53 -13.62
C LEU A 24 7.47 19.66 -13.20
N MET A 25 6.95 19.62 -11.98
CA MET A 25 5.98 20.60 -11.50
C MET A 25 6.67 21.84 -10.94
N LYS A 26 6.09 23.01 -11.25
CA LYS A 26 6.59 24.31 -10.78
C LYS A 26 5.94 24.73 -9.47
N ASP A 27 4.68 24.39 -9.29
CA ASP A 27 3.81 24.82 -8.21
C ASP A 27 3.31 23.61 -7.39
N GLU A 28 2.60 23.88 -6.31
CA GLU A 28 1.94 22.86 -5.50
C GLU A 28 0.89 22.08 -6.30
N MET A 29 0.66 20.83 -5.92
CA MET A 29 -0.40 20.00 -6.52
C MET A 29 -1.77 20.64 -6.20
N SER A 30 -2.61 20.79 -7.22
CA SER A 30 -3.95 21.30 -6.97
C SER A 30 -4.77 20.30 -6.16
N ALA A 31 -5.63 20.80 -5.26
CA ALA A 31 -6.48 19.95 -4.43
C ALA A 31 -7.38 18.98 -5.25
N ARG A 32 -7.76 19.36 -6.46
CA ARG A 32 -8.54 18.50 -7.36
C ARG A 32 -7.75 17.29 -7.83
N VAL A 33 -6.50 17.51 -8.23
CA VAL A 33 -5.58 16.43 -8.66
C VAL A 33 -5.28 15.52 -7.47
N GLN A 34 -4.96 16.08 -6.31
CA GLN A 34 -4.69 15.33 -5.09
C GLN A 34 -5.87 14.41 -4.73
N LYS A 35 -7.10 14.93 -4.69
CA LYS A 35 -8.30 14.14 -4.42
C LYS A 35 -8.52 13.01 -5.42
N SER A 36 -8.29 13.27 -6.70
CA SER A 36 -8.43 12.24 -7.74
C SER A 36 -7.40 11.13 -7.57
N LEU A 37 -6.16 11.49 -7.25
CA LEU A 37 -5.05 10.55 -7.07
C LEU A 37 -5.22 9.71 -5.80
N LEU A 38 -5.62 10.33 -4.67
CA LEU A 38 -5.92 9.63 -3.43
C LEU A 38 -7.09 8.67 -3.59
N GLY A 39 -8.18 9.12 -4.23
CA GLY A 39 -9.30 8.23 -4.54
C GLY A 39 -8.87 7.06 -5.42
N PHE A 40 -8.06 7.31 -6.45
CA PHE A 40 -7.54 6.28 -7.34
C PHE A 40 -6.69 5.24 -6.57
N ALA A 41 -5.72 5.71 -5.77
CA ALA A 41 -4.90 4.83 -4.93
C ALA A 41 -5.76 3.98 -3.98
N SER A 42 -6.73 4.61 -3.28
CA SER A 42 -7.67 3.90 -2.40
C SER A 42 -8.44 2.79 -3.14
N GLY A 43 -8.86 3.06 -4.37
CA GLY A 43 -9.58 2.08 -5.20
C GLY A 43 -8.72 0.90 -5.59
N VAL A 44 -7.47 1.14 -6.02
CA VAL A 44 -6.50 0.10 -6.36
C VAL A 44 -6.20 -0.76 -5.13
N MET A 45 -5.89 -0.14 -3.98
CA MET A 45 -5.61 -0.87 -2.73
C MET A 45 -6.79 -1.71 -2.28
N ALA A 46 -8.02 -1.17 -2.30
CA ALA A 46 -9.22 -1.90 -1.90
C ALA A 46 -9.45 -3.13 -2.80
N ALA A 47 -9.29 -2.98 -4.12
CA ALA A 47 -9.43 -4.10 -5.06
C ALA A 47 -8.32 -5.15 -4.85
N ALA A 48 -7.05 -4.75 -4.76
CA ALA A 48 -5.93 -5.66 -4.49
C ALA A 48 -6.15 -6.46 -3.19
N SER A 49 -6.58 -5.78 -2.13
CA SER A 49 -6.86 -6.45 -0.84
C SER A 49 -7.93 -7.53 -0.96
N VAL A 50 -8.95 -7.32 -1.80
CA VAL A 50 -10.03 -8.30 -1.98
C VAL A 50 -9.62 -9.41 -2.93
N TRP A 51 -9.26 -9.07 -4.17
CA TRP A 51 -9.03 -10.07 -5.23
C TRP A 51 -7.71 -10.80 -5.06
N SER A 52 -6.64 -10.08 -4.76
CA SER A 52 -5.29 -10.67 -4.75
C SER A 52 -4.90 -11.26 -3.38
N LEU A 53 -5.61 -10.93 -2.30
CA LEU A 53 -5.24 -11.35 -0.95
C LEU A 53 -6.36 -12.10 -0.22
N LEU A 54 -7.56 -11.52 -0.05
CA LEU A 54 -8.64 -12.15 0.72
C LEU A 54 -9.25 -13.35 -0.01
N ILE A 55 -9.51 -13.24 -1.31
CA ILE A 55 -10.08 -14.35 -2.08
C ILE A 55 -9.11 -15.54 -2.09
N PRO A 56 -7.82 -15.40 -2.48
CA PRO A 56 -6.85 -16.50 -2.39
C PRO A 56 -6.70 -17.07 -0.98
N SER A 57 -6.73 -16.22 0.06
CA SER A 57 -6.71 -16.70 1.46
C SER A 57 -7.83 -17.69 1.77
N MET A 58 -9.04 -17.44 1.27
CA MET A 58 -10.19 -18.34 1.45
C MET A 58 -10.14 -19.55 0.53
N GLU A 59 -9.64 -19.39 -0.69
CA GLU A 59 -9.53 -20.49 -1.67
C GLU A 59 -8.50 -21.54 -1.27
N MET A 60 -7.47 -21.18 -0.52
CA MET A 60 -6.50 -22.12 0.04
C MET A 60 -7.11 -23.07 1.10
N GLU A 61 -8.29 -22.74 1.64
CA GLU A 61 -8.95 -23.47 2.73
C GLU A 61 -10.27 -24.12 2.28
N THR A 62 -10.44 -24.39 0.98
CA THR A 62 -11.70 -24.92 0.43
C THR A 62 -12.12 -26.23 1.04
N ASP A 63 -11.19 -27.09 1.45
CA ASP A 63 -11.47 -28.35 2.13
C ASP A 63 -12.17 -28.18 3.48
N SER A 64 -12.03 -26.99 4.09
CA SER A 64 -12.67 -26.61 5.35
C SER A 64 -14.15 -26.19 5.18
N GLY A 65 -14.68 -26.17 3.96
CA GLY A 65 -16.05 -25.78 3.64
C GLY A 65 -16.37 -24.37 4.15
N LYS A 66 -17.49 -24.20 4.90
CA LYS A 66 -17.87 -22.88 5.43
C LYS A 66 -16.88 -22.27 6.43
N TRP A 67 -15.96 -23.04 6.97
CA TRP A 67 -14.94 -22.59 7.90
C TRP A 67 -13.70 -21.99 7.21
N ALA A 68 -13.60 -22.07 5.89
CA ALA A 68 -12.56 -21.43 5.09
C ALA A 68 -12.45 -19.92 5.33
N VAL A 69 -13.54 -19.28 5.77
CA VAL A 69 -13.56 -17.86 6.13
C VAL A 69 -12.77 -17.51 7.40
N LEU A 70 -12.52 -18.49 8.30
CA LEU A 70 -11.89 -18.19 9.60
C LEU A 70 -10.46 -17.67 9.48
N PRO A 71 -9.54 -18.30 8.73
CA PRO A 71 -8.20 -17.76 8.52
C PRO A 71 -8.24 -16.34 7.93
N ALA A 72 -9.09 -16.13 6.95
CA ALA A 72 -9.26 -14.82 6.33
C ALA A 72 -9.77 -13.77 7.32
N ALA A 73 -10.81 -14.09 8.11
CA ALA A 73 -11.37 -13.15 9.10
C ALA A 73 -10.37 -12.83 10.22
N ILE A 74 -9.69 -13.84 10.75
CA ILE A 74 -8.70 -13.68 11.83
C ILE A 74 -7.50 -12.88 11.32
N GLY A 75 -6.94 -13.27 10.17
CA GLY A 75 -5.81 -12.57 9.56
C GLY A 75 -6.13 -11.10 9.30
N PHE A 76 -7.29 -10.82 8.69
CA PHE A 76 -7.73 -9.47 8.40
C PHE A 76 -7.84 -8.59 9.65
N LEU A 77 -8.49 -9.08 10.71
CA LEU A 77 -8.61 -8.34 11.97
C LEU A 77 -7.26 -8.12 12.65
N LEU A 78 -6.36 -9.10 12.58
CA LEU A 78 -5.00 -8.96 13.11
C LEU A 78 -4.20 -7.93 12.31
N GLY A 79 -4.34 -7.89 10.99
CA GLY A 79 -3.68 -6.88 10.14
C GLY A 79 -4.17 -5.47 10.43
N MET A 80 -5.49 -5.27 10.52
CA MET A 80 -6.06 -3.98 10.94
C MET A 80 -5.59 -3.56 12.33
N GLY A 81 -5.67 -4.48 13.30
CA GLY A 81 -5.24 -4.21 14.68
C GLY A 81 -3.75 -3.94 14.80
N PHE A 82 -2.92 -4.58 13.97
CA PHE A 82 -1.48 -4.32 13.90
C PHE A 82 -1.19 -2.90 13.44
N LEU A 83 -1.81 -2.45 12.36
CA LEU A 83 -1.61 -1.08 11.87
C LEU A 83 -2.15 -0.05 12.86
N LEU A 84 -3.34 -0.26 13.40
CA LEU A 84 -3.89 0.59 14.46
C LEU A 84 -2.90 0.72 15.64
N LEU A 85 -2.29 -0.38 16.07
CA LEU A 85 -1.31 -0.36 17.16
C LEU A 85 -0.05 0.40 16.78
N ILE A 86 0.49 0.18 15.57
CA ILE A 86 1.68 0.90 15.08
C ILE A 86 1.39 2.40 15.01
N ASP A 87 0.21 2.76 14.51
CA ASP A 87 -0.25 4.14 14.37
C ASP A 87 -0.32 4.85 15.73
N GLU A 88 -0.93 4.23 16.73
CA GLU A 88 -0.96 4.76 18.10
C GLU A 88 0.43 4.87 18.77
N LEU A 89 1.37 3.98 18.42
CA LEU A 89 2.70 3.94 19.02
C LEU A 89 3.74 4.81 18.30
N THR A 90 3.42 5.32 17.11
CA THR A 90 4.37 6.07 16.28
C THR A 90 3.95 7.52 16.17
N PRO A 91 4.86 8.49 16.43
CA PRO A 91 4.56 9.90 16.23
C PRO A 91 4.47 10.19 14.73
N HIS A 92 3.28 10.49 14.24
CA HIS A 92 3.03 10.72 12.81
C HIS A 92 2.08 11.90 12.61
N LEU A 93 1.89 12.30 11.35
CA LEU A 93 1.02 13.39 10.97
C LEU A 93 0.33 13.04 9.65
N HIS A 94 -0.97 13.13 9.63
CA HIS A 94 -1.74 13.00 8.39
C HIS A 94 -1.65 14.25 7.53
N ILE A 95 -1.71 14.07 6.21
CA ILE A 95 -1.69 15.18 5.26
C ILE A 95 -2.96 16.03 5.47
N GLY A 96 -2.79 17.36 5.50
CA GLY A 96 -3.91 18.28 5.72
C GLY A 96 -4.29 18.53 7.17
N THR A 97 -3.65 17.87 8.15
CA THR A 97 -3.84 18.14 9.57
C THR A 97 -2.65 18.89 10.17
N ASP A 98 -2.90 19.65 11.24
CA ASP A 98 -1.86 20.35 12.00
C ASP A 98 -1.62 19.71 13.38
N LYS A 99 -2.37 18.65 13.68
CA LYS A 99 -2.28 17.96 14.99
C LYS A 99 -1.56 16.62 14.77
N PRO A 100 -0.35 16.46 15.34
CA PRO A 100 0.31 15.17 15.36
C PRO A 100 -0.46 14.15 16.19
N GLU A 101 -0.42 12.91 15.76
CA GLU A 101 -0.94 11.75 16.46
C GLU A 101 0.18 10.90 17.04
N GLY A 102 -0.16 9.94 17.91
CA GLY A 102 0.80 9.12 18.62
C GLY A 102 1.55 9.85 19.75
N PRO A 103 2.69 9.30 20.20
CA PRO A 103 3.49 9.86 21.28
C PRO A 103 4.08 11.23 20.95
N ARG A 104 4.24 12.09 21.97
CA ARG A 104 4.87 13.42 21.78
C ARG A 104 6.29 13.25 21.22
N SER A 105 6.58 13.95 20.13
CA SER A 105 7.86 13.89 19.44
C SER A 105 8.39 15.29 19.10
N GLN A 106 9.71 15.41 18.95
CA GLN A 106 10.40 16.61 18.46
C GLN A 106 10.68 16.52 16.94
N LEU A 107 10.13 15.51 16.26
CA LEU A 107 10.26 15.37 14.81
C LEU A 107 9.63 16.57 14.08
N SER A 108 10.27 16.98 13.00
CA SER A 108 9.70 18.00 12.13
C SER A 108 8.40 17.49 11.50
N ARG A 109 7.49 18.42 11.14
CA ARG A 109 6.25 18.08 10.41
C ARG A 109 6.52 17.17 9.19
N THR A 110 7.53 17.50 8.40
CA THR A 110 7.94 16.73 7.23
C THR A 110 8.40 15.32 7.57
N ALA A 111 9.12 15.15 8.69
CA ALA A 111 9.57 13.83 9.15
C ALA A 111 8.40 12.97 9.62
N MET A 112 7.41 13.55 10.30
CA MET A 112 6.21 12.85 10.74
C MET A 112 5.34 12.40 9.56
N LEU A 113 5.16 13.26 8.54
CA LEU A 113 4.49 12.89 7.29
C LEU A 113 5.20 11.74 6.56
N ALA A 114 6.52 11.83 6.43
CA ALA A 114 7.30 10.76 5.79
C ALA A 114 7.22 9.44 6.57
N LEU A 115 7.18 9.52 7.91
CA LEU A 115 7.09 8.34 8.76
C LEU A 115 5.70 7.66 8.64
N ALA A 116 4.62 8.44 8.61
CA ALA A 116 3.28 7.94 8.35
C ALA A 116 3.27 7.06 7.08
N VAL A 117 3.62 7.65 5.93
CA VAL A 117 3.61 6.90 4.66
C VAL A 117 4.59 5.72 4.66
N THR A 118 5.74 5.83 5.33
CA THR A 118 6.67 4.68 5.45
C THR A 118 6.03 3.51 6.20
N ILE A 119 5.23 3.78 7.23
CA ILE A 119 4.50 2.75 7.97
C ILE A 119 3.46 2.07 7.07
N HIS A 120 2.78 2.84 6.22
CA HIS A 120 1.74 2.32 5.32
C HIS A 120 2.31 1.50 4.17
N ASN A 121 3.48 1.84 3.68
CA ASN A 121 4.16 1.08 2.63
C ASN A 121 4.70 -0.29 3.12
N LEU A 122 4.82 -0.50 4.42
CA LEU A 122 5.26 -1.79 4.96
C LEU A 122 4.28 -2.93 4.64
N PRO A 123 2.96 -2.82 4.89
CA PRO A 123 1.97 -3.81 4.47
C PRO A 123 1.95 -4.10 2.97
N GLU A 124 2.19 -3.09 2.14
CA GLU A 124 2.26 -3.26 0.70
C GLU A 124 3.43 -4.14 0.29
N GLY A 125 4.60 -3.87 0.85
CA GLY A 125 5.76 -4.74 0.66
C GLY A 125 5.50 -6.16 1.19
N MET A 126 4.88 -6.30 2.36
CA MET A 126 4.50 -7.61 2.90
C MET A 126 3.52 -8.33 1.97
N ALA A 127 2.51 -7.66 1.41
CA ALA A 127 1.57 -8.24 0.46
C ALA A 127 2.29 -8.83 -0.76
N VAL A 128 3.21 -8.07 -1.36
CA VAL A 128 4.05 -8.55 -2.47
C VAL A 128 4.85 -9.78 -2.03
N GLY A 129 5.49 -9.73 -0.86
CA GLY A 129 6.28 -10.83 -0.32
C GLY A 129 5.46 -12.11 -0.14
N VAL A 130 4.23 -12.00 0.38
CA VAL A 130 3.34 -13.14 0.63
C VAL A 130 2.87 -13.80 -0.66
N VAL A 131 2.45 -13.02 -1.67
CA VAL A 131 2.01 -13.60 -2.95
C VAL A 131 3.16 -14.23 -3.73
N PHE A 132 4.36 -13.63 -3.72
CA PHE A 132 5.53 -14.28 -4.30
C PHE A 132 5.95 -15.55 -3.55
N ALA A 133 5.87 -15.54 -2.21
CA ALA A 133 6.12 -16.73 -1.40
C ALA A 133 5.14 -17.86 -1.75
N GLY A 134 3.86 -17.56 -1.90
CA GLY A 134 2.84 -18.49 -2.35
C GLY A 134 3.15 -19.08 -3.73
N ALA A 135 3.44 -18.21 -4.69
CA ALA A 135 3.77 -18.61 -6.06
C ALA A 135 5.04 -19.50 -6.13
N GLU A 136 6.11 -19.17 -5.38
CA GLU A 136 7.35 -19.94 -5.37
C GLU A 136 7.20 -21.30 -4.64
N ASN A 137 6.34 -21.37 -3.63
CA ASN A 137 6.04 -22.63 -2.93
C ASN A 137 4.99 -23.50 -3.67
N GLY A 138 4.51 -23.06 -4.85
CA GLY A 138 3.54 -23.82 -5.65
C GLY A 138 2.18 -23.96 -4.97
N VAL A 139 1.78 -22.92 -4.23
CA VAL A 139 0.47 -22.89 -3.58
C VAL A 139 -0.61 -22.75 -4.65
N ASP A 140 -1.62 -23.62 -4.60
CA ASP A 140 -2.77 -23.56 -5.48
C ASP A 140 -3.42 -22.16 -5.42
N HIS A 141 -3.94 -21.70 -6.55
CA HIS A 141 -4.58 -20.38 -6.73
C HIS A 141 -3.64 -19.16 -6.64
N ILE A 142 -2.32 -19.32 -6.44
CA ILE A 142 -1.35 -18.23 -6.49
C ILE A 142 -0.34 -18.49 -7.59
N SER A 143 -0.53 -17.85 -8.74
CA SER A 143 0.38 -17.94 -9.88
C SER A 143 1.48 -16.88 -9.80
N LEU A 144 2.59 -17.09 -10.52
CA LEU A 144 3.61 -16.05 -10.68
C LEU A 144 3.04 -14.82 -11.41
N ALA A 145 2.06 -15.00 -12.29
CA ALA A 145 1.42 -13.92 -13.02
C ALA A 145 0.55 -13.09 -12.08
N SER A 146 -0.23 -13.71 -11.18
CA SER A 146 -0.97 -12.99 -10.14
C SER A 146 -0.05 -12.24 -9.18
N ALA A 147 1.09 -12.82 -8.78
CA ALA A 147 2.08 -12.12 -7.97
C ALA A 147 2.65 -10.87 -8.66
N VAL A 148 2.90 -10.95 -9.97
CA VAL A 148 3.32 -9.78 -10.78
C VAL A 148 2.18 -8.77 -10.91
N ALA A 149 0.93 -9.20 -11.06
CA ALA A 149 -0.23 -8.31 -11.10
C ALA A 149 -0.37 -7.48 -9.82
N VAL A 150 -0.20 -8.12 -8.64
CA VAL A 150 -0.17 -7.42 -7.34
C VAL A 150 0.95 -6.37 -7.30
N SER A 151 2.17 -6.75 -7.70
CA SER A 151 3.30 -5.79 -7.71
C SER A 151 3.04 -4.60 -8.64
N LEU A 152 2.45 -4.82 -9.81
CA LEU A 152 2.08 -3.76 -10.74
C LEU A 152 0.95 -2.88 -10.19
N GLY A 153 -0.06 -3.48 -9.59
CA GLY A 153 -1.15 -2.76 -8.95
C GLY A 153 -0.64 -1.83 -7.84
N ILE A 154 0.22 -2.36 -6.95
CA ILE A 154 0.84 -1.58 -5.89
C ILE A 154 1.74 -0.48 -6.48
N ALA A 155 2.54 -0.76 -7.50
CA ALA A 155 3.34 0.27 -8.16
C ALA A 155 2.48 1.40 -8.76
N ILE A 156 1.34 1.07 -9.36
CA ILE A 156 0.43 2.05 -9.96
C ILE A 156 -0.15 2.98 -8.88
N GLN A 157 -0.55 2.47 -7.71
CA GLN A 157 -1.04 3.30 -6.60
C GLN A 157 0.08 4.11 -5.94
N ASN A 158 1.29 3.59 -5.90
CA ASN A 158 2.45 4.26 -5.31
C ASN A 158 2.92 5.48 -6.12
N VAL A 159 2.56 5.58 -7.41
CA VAL A 159 2.83 6.82 -8.18
C VAL A 159 2.11 8.03 -7.56
N PRO A 160 0.79 8.02 -7.30
CA PRO A 160 0.15 9.03 -6.48
C PRO A 160 0.84 9.31 -5.15
N GLU A 161 1.16 8.26 -4.39
CA GLU A 161 1.72 8.38 -3.04
C GLU A 161 3.08 9.05 -3.02
N GLY A 162 3.99 8.66 -3.89
CA GLY A 162 5.29 9.32 -4.04
C GLY A 162 5.18 10.82 -4.37
N ALA A 163 4.20 11.19 -5.21
CA ALA A 163 3.92 12.58 -5.54
C ALA A 163 3.38 13.35 -4.34
N ILE A 164 2.43 12.75 -3.60
CA ILE A 164 1.78 13.35 -2.42
C ILE A 164 2.79 13.62 -1.29
N ILE A 165 3.87 12.84 -1.18
CA ILE A 165 4.94 13.09 -0.21
C ILE A 165 5.93 14.14 -0.72
N SER A 166 6.46 13.93 -1.91
CA SER A 166 7.58 14.73 -2.43
C SER A 166 7.19 16.19 -2.70
N MET A 167 5.96 16.44 -3.12
CA MET A 167 5.50 17.78 -3.49
C MET A 167 5.29 18.71 -2.28
N PRO A 168 4.60 18.33 -1.20
CA PRO A 168 4.54 19.14 0.02
C PRO A 168 5.93 19.39 0.63
N MET A 169 6.84 18.40 0.56
CA MET A 169 8.22 18.60 0.99
C MET A 169 8.93 19.70 0.18
N ARG A 170 8.67 19.76 -1.11
CA ARG A 170 9.17 20.83 -1.98
C ARG A 170 8.56 22.20 -1.60
N ALA A 171 7.26 22.25 -1.37
CA ALA A 171 6.55 23.44 -0.92
C ALA A 171 7.08 23.95 0.42
N ALA A 172 7.47 23.06 1.33
CA ALA A 172 8.10 23.39 2.60
C ALA A 172 9.55 23.93 2.48
N GLY A 173 10.03 24.21 1.23
CA GLY A 173 11.32 24.84 0.97
C GLY A 173 12.51 23.89 0.75
N ASN A 174 12.29 22.57 0.76
CA ASN A 174 13.36 21.62 0.43
C ASN A 174 13.77 21.74 -1.05
N SER A 175 15.01 21.38 -1.38
CA SER A 175 15.43 21.27 -2.78
C SER A 175 14.67 20.13 -3.49
N ARG A 176 14.57 20.20 -4.82
CA ARG A 176 13.91 19.14 -5.63
C ARG A 176 14.54 17.77 -5.39
N TRP A 177 15.86 17.69 -5.34
CA TRP A 177 16.57 16.44 -5.05
C TRP A 177 16.28 15.89 -3.66
N ARG A 178 16.26 16.74 -2.65
CA ARG A 178 15.94 16.31 -1.28
C ARG A 178 14.50 15.83 -1.18
N SER A 179 13.55 16.52 -1.81
CA SER A 179 12.14 16.10 -1.84
C SER A 179 11.95 14.78 -2.59
N PHE A 180 12.62 14.61 -3.74
CA PHE A 180 12.63 13.35 -4.47
C PHE A 180 13.19 12.20 -3.65
N LEU A 181 14.35 12.40 -3.02
CA LEU A 181 15.00 11.35 -2.20
C LEU A 181 14.15 10.96 -1.00
N LEU A 182 13.58 11.92 -0.29
CA LEU A 182 12.74 11.64 0.88
C LEU A 182 11.44 10.92 0.46
N GLY A 183 10.79 11.34 -0.62
CA GLY A 183 9.63 10.64 -1.16
C GLY A 183 9.96 9.24 -1.67
N SER A 184 11.11 9.04 -2.31
CA SER A 184 11.56 7.71 -2.76
C SER A 184 11.94 6.78 -1.61
N LEU A 185 12.51 7.33 -0.54
CA LEU A 185 12.91 6.56 0.64
C LEU A 185 11.70 6.03 1.43
N SER A 186 10.54 6.69 1.38
CA SER A 186 9.33 6.15 2.01
C SER A 186 8.91 4.81 1.40
N GLY A 187 9.17 4.59 0.10
CA GLY A 187 8.93 3.30 -0.56
C GLY A 187 10.02 2.25 -0.32
N ALA A 188 11.18 2.61 0.24
CA ALA A 188 12.26 1.63 0.44
C ALA A 188 11.90 0.54 1.45
N VAL A 189 10.90 0.75 2.29
CA VAL A 189 10.38 -0.25 3.23
C VAL A 189 9.64 -1.38 2.51
N GLU A 190 9.10 -1.16 1.31
CA GLU A 190 8.36 -2.16 0.54
C GLU A 190 9.23 -3.38 0.18
N PRO A 191 10.37 -3.23 -0.52
CA PRO A 191 11.23 -4.38 -0.76
C PRO A 191 11.80 -4.99 0.52
N ILE A 192 11.98 -4.21 1.59
CA ILE A 192 12.41 -4.72 2.90
C ILE A 192 11.32 -5.62 3.49
N GLY A 193 10.07 -5.18 3.50
CA GLY A 193 8.92 -5.97 3.97
C GLY A 193 8.73 -7.23 3.17
N ALA A 194 8.83 -7.13 1.84
CA ALA A 194 8.72 -8.28 0.94
C ALA A 194 9.83 -9.31 1.16
N ILE A 195 11.08 -8.88 1.29
CA ILE A 195 12.23 -9.75 1.58
C ILE A 195 12.07 -10.41 2.96
N ALA A 196 11.63 -9.66 3.98
CA ALA A 196 11.40 -10.22 5.31
C ALA A 196 10.39 -11.36 5.29
N VAL A 197 9.28 -11.20 4.56
CA VAL A 197 8.28 -12.27 4.37
C VAL A 197 8.87 -13.45 3.62
N LEU A 198 9.59 -13.23 2.53
CA LEU A 198 10.22 -14.30 1.74
C LEU A 198 11.23 -15.11 2.54
N LEU A 199 12.05 -14.47 3.38
CA LEU A 199 13.01 -15.15 4.25
C LEU A 199 12.31 -16.06 5.29
N LEU A 200 11.09 -15.73 5.66
CA LEU A 200 10.27 -16.49 6.58
C LEU A 200 9.31 -17.45 5.85
N ALA A 201 9.27 -17.45 4.52
CA ALA A 201 8.28 -18.16 3.72
C ALA A 201 8.18 -19.66 4.04
N SER A 202 9.31 -20.35 4.26
CA SER A 202 9.32 -21.77 4.62
C SER A 202 8.67 -22.07 5.98
N LEU A 203 8.69 -21.10 6.90
CA LEU A 203 8.02 -21.17 8.21
C LEU A 203 6.56 -20.74 8.11
N LEU A 204 6.24 -19.89 7.13
CA LEU A 204 4.93 -19.24 6.97
C LEU A 204 3.97 -20.05 6.09
N THR A 205 4.43 -21.06 5.32
CA THR A 205 3.57 -21.86 4.45
C THR A 205 2.30 -22.37 5.13
N PRO A 206 2.34 -22.93 6.37
CA PRO A 206 1.13 -23.39 7.05
C PRO A 206 0.16 -22.27 7.48
N VAL A 207 0.65 -21.04 7.57
CA VAL A 207 -0.12 -19.87 8.01
C VAL A 207 -0.31 -18.86 6.88
N LEU A 208 0.01 -19.25 5.65
CA LEU A 208 -0.07 -18.37 4.48
C LEU A 208 -1.47 -17.76 4.28
N PRO A 209 -2.61 -18.48 4.47
CA PRO A 209 -3.94 -17.89 4.38
C PRO A 209 -4.12 -16.73 5.37
N TYR A 210 -3.62 -16.88 6.59
CA TYR A 210 -3.65 -15.81 7.59
C TYR A 210 -2.77 -14.62 7.18
N MET A 211 -1.61 -14.88 6.59
CA MET A 211 -0.67 -13.82 6.17
C MET A 211 -1.21 -13.00 4.99
N LEU A 212 -1.86 -13.65 4.02
CA LEU A 212 -2.55 -12.96 2.93
C LEU A 212 -3.63 -12.04 3.48
N ALA A 213 -4.50 -12.56 4.34
CA ALA A 213 -5.56 -11.79 4.96
C ALA A 213 -5.04 -10.70 5.91
N PHE A 214 -3.92 -10.95 6.60
CA PHE A 214 -3.25 -9.94 7.43
C PHE A 214 -2.79 -8.75 6.59
N ALA A 215 -2.11 -9.00 5.46
CA ALA A 215 -1.71 -7.94 4.55
C ALA A 215 -2.92 -7.17 4.00
N ALA A 216 -4.00 -7.88 3.64
CA ALA A 216 -5.25 -7.26 3.22
C ALA A 216 -5.84 -6.35 4.30
N GLY A 217 -5.92 -6.83 5.55
CA GLY A 217 -6.44 -6.05 6.68
C GLY A 217 -5.61 -4.80 6.96
N ALA A 218 -4.28 -4.92 6.93
CA ALA A 218 -3.38 -3.80 7.09
C ALA A 218 -3.55 -2.75 5.96
N MET A 219 -3.67 -3.19 4.70
CA MET A 219 -3.94 -2.29 3.58
C MET A 219 -5.33 -1.63 3.69
N PHE A 220 -6.37 -2.36 4.14
CA PHE A 220 -7.68 -1.77 4.38
C PHE A 220 -7.68 -0.73 5.49
N TYR A 221 -6.85 -0.90 6.53
CA TYR A 221 -6.65 0.13 7.56
C TYR A 221 -6.23 1.46 6.92
N VAL A 222 -5.19 1.43 6.08
CA VAL A 222 -4.69 2.62 5.36
C VAL A 222 -5.77 3.25 4.48
N VAL A 223 -6.53 2.43 3.76
CA VAL A 223 -7.63 2.92 2.90
C VAL A 223 -8.67 3.67 3.71
N VAL A 224 -9.09 3.12 4.86
CA VAL A 224 -10.20 3.66 5.66
C VAL A 224 -9.75 4.81 6.55
N GLU A 225 -8.60 4.69 7.18
CA GLU A 225 -8.10 5.67 8.16
C GLU A 225 -7.45 6.89 7.50
N GLU A 226 -6.83 6.70 6.34
CA GLU A 226 -6.07 7.77 5.71
C GLU A 226 -6.57 8.19 4.33
N LEU A 227 -6.51 7.28 3.37
CA LEU A 227 -6.68 7.67 1.97
C LEU A 227 -8.09 8.19 1.68
N ILE A 228 -9.13 7.54 2.19
CA ILE A 228 -10.52 7.98 1.98
C ILE A 228 -10.82 9.28 2.74
N PRO A 229 -10.49 9.44 4.03
CA PRO A 229 -10.68 10.70 4.75
C PRO A 229 -9.94 11.87 4.09
N GLU A 230 -8.70 11.67 3.68
CA GLU A 230 -7.92 12.70 3.01
C GLU A 230 -8.50 13.06 1.63
N ALA A 231 -8.85 12.07 0.81
CA ALA A 231 -9.49 12.28 -0.48
C ALA A 231 -10.83 13.04 -0.36
N SER A 232 -11.51 12.90 0.77
CA SER A 232 -12.81 13.52 1.05
C SER A 232 -12.69 14.85 1.78
N SER A 233 -11.49 15.27 2.22
CA SER A 233 -11.25 16.49 3.00
C SER A 233 -11.62 17.78 2.25
N GLY A 234 -11.95 18.86 2.99
CA GLY A 234 -12.23 20.17 2.42
C GLY A 234 -13.55 20.25 1.64
N GLN A 235 -13.58 21.02 0.52
CA GLN A 235 -14.81 21.17 -0.26
C GLN A 235 -15.24 19.86 -0.92
N HIS A 236 -16.55 19.57 -0.86
CA HIS A 236 -17.13 18.39 -1.50
C HIS A 236 -16.78 18.32 -2.99
N SER A 237 -16.39 17.13 -3.45
CA SER A 237 -16.07 16.86 -4.85
C SER A 237 -16.27 15.38 -5.16
N ASN A 238 -16.84 15.05 -6.29
CA ASN A 238 -16.98 13.68 -6.76
C ASN A 238 -15.68 13.09 -7.33
N LEU A 239 -14.60 13.89 -7.41
CA LEU A 239 -13.34 13.46 -8.03
C LEU A 239 -12.70 12.29 -7.31
N SER A 240 -12.75 12.26 -5.97
CA SER A 240 -12.26 11.14 -5.17
C SER A 240 -13.05 9.86 -5.43
N THR A 241 -14.40 9.96 -5.49
CA THR A 241 -15.28 8.82 -5.78
C THR A 241 -15.06 8.27 -7.20
N ILE A 242 -14.91 9.16 -8.18
CA ILE A 242 -14.61 8.77 -9.56
C ILE A 242 -13.22 8.12 -9.62
N GLY A 243 -12.22 8.73 -8.97
CA GLY A 243 -10.88 8.17 -8.85
C GLY A 243 -10.91 6.76 -8.25
N PHE A 244 -11.62 6.59 -7.12
CA PHE A 244 -11.79 5.29 -6.48
C PHE A 244 -12.39 4.25 -7.44
N ALA A 245 -13.49 4.59 -8.11
CA ALA A 245 -14.12 3.65 -9.04
C ALA A 245 -13.18 3.24 -10.19
N VAL A 246 -12.41 4.20 -10.74
CA VAL A 246 -11.45 3.92 -11.81
C VAL A 246 -10.30 3.04 -11.31
N GLY A 247 -9.73 3.35 -10.15
CA GLY A 247 -8.64 2.56 -9.56
C GLY A 247 -9.09 1.14 -9.21
N PHE A 248 -10.27 1.01 -8.60
CA PHE A 248 -10.85 -0.27 -8.24
C PHE A 248 -11.08 -1.17 -9.48
N VAL A 249 -11.69 -0.62 -10.53
CA VAL A 249 -11.93 -1.37 -11.77
C VAL A 249 -10.62 -1.72 -12.47
N LEU A 250 -9.65 -0.80 -12.51
CA LEU A 250 -8.35 -1.08 -13.10
C LEU A 250 -7.67 -2.28 -12.43
N MET A 251 -7.60 -2.28 -11.09
CA MET A 251 -6.95 -3.37 -10.36
C MET A 251 -7.72 -4.67 -10.48
N MET A 252 -9.05 -4.63 -10.38
CA MET A 252 -9.90 -5.81 -10.59
C MET A 252 -9.66 -6.45 -11.97
N VAL A 253 -9.57 -5.62 -13.02
CA VAL A 253 -9.27 -6.11 -14.39
C VAL A 253 -7.87 -6.68 -14.47
N LEU A 254 -6.87 -6.01 -13.87
CA LEU A 254 -5.49 -6.46 -13.88
C LEU A 254 -5.37 -7.84 -13.22
N ASP A 255 -6.01 -8.02 -12.08
CA ASP A 255 -6.00 -9.28 -11.32
C ASP A 255 -6.68 -10.41 -12.12
N VAL A 256 -7.88 -10.18 -12.63
CA VAL A 256 -8.63 -11.20 -13.38
C VAL A 256 -7.97 -11.57 -14.72
N VAL A 257 -7.29 -10.62 -15.38
CA VAL A 257 -6.64 -10.89 -16.68
C VAL A 257 -5.28 -11.58 -16.51
N MET A 258 -4.57 -11.31 -15.42
CA MET A 258 -3.24 -11.88 -15.15
C MET A 258 -3.27 -13.06 -14.17
N GLY A 259 -4.26 -13.13 -13.28
CA GLY A 259 -4.46 -14.21 -12.32
C GLY A 259 -5.11 -15.41 -12.94
#